data_2b0097f88cce05a8530abb4c9f107086
#
_entry.id   2b0097f88cce05a8530abb4c9f107086
#
_cell.length_a   1.000
_cell.length_b   1.000
_cell.length_c   1.000
_cell.angle_alpha   90.00
_cell.angle_beta   90.00
_cell.angle_gamma   90.00
#
_symmetry.space_group_name_H-M   'P 1'
#
loop_
_entity.id
_entity.type
_entity.pdbx_description
1 polymer ?
#
loop_
_entity_poly.entity_id
_entity_poly.type
_entity_poly.pdbx_seq_one_letter_code
_entity_poly.pdbx_strand_id
1 'polypeptide(L)'
;ITFGTLKTAVSNGVDVALLSRQYGSDGSYFGMNTTSTNSGGWKSSYMRYTVLGSTNTQNGDATATTATSPRENTLMSCFPSDLRAVMRPMYIYSDNTGGTSNTASYVTGTLDYLPLLAEFEVFGTRTKANSAEQNYQTQYQYYKDGNSKVKHRHSSTSSTVPWWERSIATTYASSFCMVTS
;
A
#
# COMPACT_ATOMS: atom_id res chain seq x y z
N ILE A 1 11.45 5.15 -10.89
CA ILE A 1 12.09 4.82 -9.59
C ILE A 1 12.30 3.32 -9.59
N THR A 2 13.53 2.93 -9.48
CA THR A 2 13.92 1.54 -9.44
C THR A 2 13.95 1.09 -7.99
N PHE A 3 13.01 0.29 -7.62
CA PHE A 3 12.97 -0.34 -6.30
C PHE A 3 13.75 -1.67 -6.38
N GLY A 4 15.02 -1.58 -6.56
CA GLY A 4 15.89 -2.75 -6.62
C GLY A 4 16.61 -2.98 -5.31
N THR A 5 17.86 -2.73 -5.33
CA THR A 5 18.67 -2.74 -4.14
C THR A 5 18.58 -1.38 -3.49
N LEU A 6 18.43 -1.35 -2.19
CA LEU A 6 18.26 -0.18 -1.36
C LEU A 6 19.13 1.02 -1.73
N LYS A 7 20.40 0.76 -1.95
CA LYS A 7 21.41 1.81 -2.15
C LYS A 7 21.43 2.41 -3.55
N THR A 8 20.66 1.86 -4.47
CA THR A 8 20.62 2.31 -5.87
C THR A 8 19.35 3.05 -6.23
N ALA A 9 18.35 2.99 -5.38
CA ALA A 9 17.12 3.75 -5.59
C ALA A 9 17.30 5.14 -4.95
N VAL A 10 17.94 6.01 -5.68
CA VAL A 10 18.14 7.40 -5.27
C VAL A 10 17.27 8.28 -6.14
N SER A 11 16.47 9.12 -5.51
CA SER A 11 15.75 10.19 -6.17
C SER A 11 16.02 11.48 -5.43
N ASN A 12 16.47 12.51 -6.14
CA ASN A 12 16.87 13.80 -5.55
C ASN A 12 17.95 13.67 -4.47
N GLY A 13 18.87 12.72 -4.60
CA GLY A 13 19.90 12.48 -3.61
C GLY A 13 19.43 11.78 -2.32
N VAL A 14 18.19 11.34 -2.29
CA VAL A 14 17.63 10.61 -1.15
C VAL A 14 17.67 9.10 -1.42
N ASP A 15 18.35 8.36 -0.57
CA ASP A 15 18.30 6.90 -0.59
C ASP A 15 16.90 6.41 -0.22
N VAL A 16 16.28 5.65 -1.11
CA VAL A 16 15.03 4.97 -0.83
C VAL A 16 15.31 3.70 -0.04
N ALA A 17 15.49 3.86 1.24
CA ALA A 17 15.75 2.76 2.18
C ALA A 17 14.57 1.76 2.29
N LEU A 18 13.52 1.96 1.51
CA LEU A 18 12.25 1.29 1.69
C LEU A 18 12.30 -0.20 1.48
N LEU A 19 13.11 -0.65 0.54
CA LEU A 19 12.94 -1.99 -0.01
C LEU A 19 13.93 -3.00 0.47
N SER A 20 14.89 -2.62 1.27
CA SER A 20 15.77 -3.58 1.92
C SER A 20 15.45 -3.78 3.39
N ARG A 21 14.42 -3.12 3.88
CA ARG A 21 13.99 -3.38 5.24
C ARG A 21 13.31 -4.74 5.31
N GLN A 22 13.86 -5.60 6.09
CA GLN A 22 13.22 -6.82 6.51
C GLN A 22 12.45 -6.56 7.80
N TYR A 23 11.36 -7.28 8.00
CA TYR A 23 10.67 -7.30 9.28
C TYR A 23 10.51 -8.76 9.72
N GLY A 24 10.39 -8.97 10.99
CA GLY A 24 10.36 -10.31 11.57
C GLY A 24 11.75 -10.88 11.87
N SER A 25 11.79 -11.88 12.70
CA SER A 25 13.03 -12.54 13.14
C SER A 25 13.64 -13.46 12.10
N ASP A 26 12.89 -13.78 11.06
CA ASP A 26 13.28 -14.67 9.96
C ASP A 26 13.88 -13.91 8.77
N GLY A 27 14.01 -12.60 8.87
CA GLY A 27 14.49 -11.76 7.78
C GLY A 27 13.47 -11.57 6.66
N SER A 28 12.19 -11.75 6.92
CA SER A 28 11.12 -11.55 5.96
C SER A 28 11.14 -10.15 5.38
N TYR A 29 10.74 -10.07 4.13
CA TYR A 29 10.70 -8.81 3.40
C TYR A 29 9.65 -7.85 3.95
N PHE A 30 9.77 -6.61 3.54
CA PHE A 30 8.90 -5.51 3.90
C PHE A 30 7.43 -5.90 3.79
N GLY A 31 6.76 -5.98 4.89
CA GLY A 31 5.34 -6.26 4.94
C GLY A 31 4.49 -5.02 5.18
N MET A 32 3.21 -5.24 5.27
CA MET A 32 2.24 -4.19 5.56
C MET A 32 2.41 -3.61 6.96
N ASN A 33 2.87 -4.43 7.92
CA ASN A 33 3.18 -4.03 9.29
C ASN A 33 4.54 -4.60 9.73
N THR A 34 5.06 -4.12 10.83
CA THR A 34 6.34 -4.57 11.42
C THR A 34 6.21 -5.92 12.14
N THR A 35 5.00 -6.37 12.35
CA THR A 35 4.66 -7.66 12.96
C THR A 35 3.55 -8.33 12.16
N SER A 36 3.33 -9.63 12.40
CA SER A 36 2.29 -10.42 11.73
C SER A 36 0.90 -10.04 12.29
N THR A 37 0.37 -8.91 11.86
CA THR A 37 -0.95 -8.40 12.24
C THR A 37 -1.55 -7.55 11.13
N ASN A 38 -2.87 -7.58 11.00
CA ASN A 38 -3.64 -6.65 10.18
C ASN A 38 -4.43 -5.63 11.02
N SER A 39 -4.15 -5.56 12.32
CA SER A 39 -4.85 -4.64 13.24
C SER A 39 -4.73 -3.20 12.78
N GLY A 40 -5.83 -2.48 12.79
CA GLY A 40 -5.92 -1.10 12.31
C GLY A 40 -5.97 -0.97 10.80
N GLY A 41 -5.96 -2.07 10.06
CA GLY A 41 -6.09 -2.12 8.61
C GLY A 41 -5.09 -1.23 7.88
N TRP A 42 -5.50 -0.76 6.70
CA TRP A 42 -4.69 0.16 5.90
C TRP A 42 -4.35 1.45 6.66
N LYS A 43 -5.31 2.02 7.37
CA LYS A 43 -5.17 3.31 8.06
C LYS A 43 -3.98 3.35 9.02
N SER A 44 -3.76 2.24 9.74
CA SER A 44 -2.69 2.13 10.73
C SER A 44 -1.43 1.45 10.20
N SER A 45 -1.43 1.00 8.94
CA SER A 45 -0.36 0.17 8.43
C SER A 45 0.99 0.90 8.39
N TYR A 46 2.05 0.17 8.69
CA TYR A 46 3.42 0.63 8.54
C TYR A 46 3.74 0.97 7.08
N MET A 47 3.18 0.21 6.14
CA MET A 47 3.29 0.48 4.71
C MET A 47 2.80 1.88 4.37
N ARG A 48 1.59 2.24 4.78
CA ARG A 48 0.97 3.54 4.48
C ARG A 48 1.79 4.73 5.01
N TYR A 49 2.16 4.65 6.28
CA TYR A 49 2.78 5.76 6.98
C TYR A 49 4.30 5.82 6.82
N THR A 50 4.97 4.69 7.05
CA THR A 50 6.45 4.68 7.15
C THR A 50 7.11 4.35 5.83
N VAL A 51 6.51 3.47 5.01
CA VAL A 51 7.13 3.07 3.74
C VAL A 51 6.78 4.05 2.64
N LEU A 52 5.49 4.24 2.40
CA LEU A 52 5.03 5.08 1.30
C LEU A 52 5.08 6.57 1.63
N GLY A 53 4.89 6.95 2.90
CA GLY A 53 4.72 8.35 3.26
C GLY A 53 3.44 8.94 2.67
N SER A 54 2.38 8.13 2.62
CA SER A 54 1.08 8.52 2.09
C SER A 54 0.40 9.60 2.95
N THR A 55 0.81 9.68 4.21
CA THR A 55 0.43 10.72 5.18
C THR A 55 1.63 11.10 6.03
N ASN A 56 1.58 12.29 6.66
CA ASN A 56 2.60 12.72 7.60
C ASN A 56 2.28 12.34 9.06
N THR A 57 1.06 11.95 9.32
CA THR A 57 0.59 11.57 10.66
C THR A 57 0.09 10.14 10.64
N GLN A 58 0.60 9.31 11.53
CA GLN A 58 0.11 7.94 11.67
C GLN A 58 -1.39 7.99 12.05
N ASN A 59 -2.19 7.16 11.40
CA ASN A 59 -3.64 7.10 11.53
C ASN A 59 -4.40 8.37 11.11
N GLY A 60 -3.72 9.42 10.68
CA GLY A 60 -4.32 10.63 10.17
C GLY A 60 -4.54 10.60 8.66
N ASP A 61 -5.21 11.63 8.16
CA ASP A 61 -5.39 11.86 6.73
C ASP A 61 -4.21 12.64 6.13
N ALA A 62 -4.03 12.50 4.84
CA ALA A 62 -3.08 13.30 4.09
C ALA A 62 -3.47 14.78 4.12
N THR A 63 -2.48 15.64 4.20
CA THR A 63 -2.63 17.08 4.15
C THR A 63 -1.75 17.67 3.05
N ALA A 64 -1.88 18.94 2.75
CA ALA A 64 -1.00 19.60 1.77
C ALA A 64 0.49 19.44 2.12
N THR A 65 0.84 19.39 3.41
CA THR A 65 2.22 19.21 3.86
C THR A 65 2.76 17.81 3.59
N THR A 66 1.90 16.80 3.39
CA THR A 66 2.35 15.45 3.04
C THR A 66 3.17 15.43 1.74
N ALA A 67 2.76 16.22 0.74
CA ALA A 67 3.49 16.31 -0.52
C ALA A 67 4.57 17.42 -0.51
N THR A 68 4.31 18.57 0.12
CA THR A 68 5.25 19.71 0.10
C THR A 68 6.42 19.54 1.06
N SER A 69 6.20 18.88 2.19
CA SER A 69 7.19 18.59 3.22
C SER A 69 7.08 17.11 3.66
N PRO A 70 7.41 16.18 2.77
CA PRO A 70 7.23 14.76 3.02
C PRO A 70 8.15 14.29 4.14
N ARG A 71 7.71 13.24 4.81
CA ARG A 71 8.57 12.56 5.78
C ARG A 71 9.79 11.98 5.07
N GLU A 72 10.95 12.16 5.67
CA GLU A 72 12.20 11.58 5.18
C GLU A 72 12.13 10.05 5.13
N ASN A 73 12.93 9.47 4.27
CA ASN A 73 13.04 8.01 4.09
C ASN A 73 11.72 7.32 3.72
N THR A 74 10.83 8.03 3.05
CA THR A 74 9.57 7.47 2.49
C THR A 74 9.59 7.53 0.97
N LEU A 75 8.72 6.74 0.31
CA LEU A 75 8.56 6.82 -1.14
C LEU A 75 8.17 8.24 -1.59
N MET A 76 7.30 8.90 -0.84
CA MET A 76 6.91 10.29 -1.13
C MET A 76 8.11 11.22 -1.19
N SER A 77 9.07 11.07 -0.28
CA SER A 77 10.28 11.92 -0.25
C SER A 77 11.20 11.72 -1.45
N CYS A 78 11.06 10.60 -2.16
CA CYS A 78 11.87 10.28 -3.34
C CYS A 78 11.38 10.97 -4.62
N PHE A 79 10.15 11.43 -4.65
CA PHE A 79 9.65 12.15 -5.80
C PHE A 79 10.20 13.58 -5.85
N PRO A 80 10.52 14.08 -7.05
CA PRO A 80 10.91 15.46 -7.25
C PRO A 80 9.84 16.45 -6.73
N SER A 81 10.26 17.60 -6.27
CA SER A 81 9.37 18.59 -5.68
C SER A 81 8.31 19.13 -6.65
N ASP A 82 8.66 19.26 -7.91
CA ASP A 82 7.74 19.67 -8.99
C ASP A 82 6.65 18.64 -9.24
N LEU A 83 6.99 17.33 -9.22
CA LEU A 83 5.99 16.26 -9.28
C LEU A 83 5.09 16.28 -8.04
N ARG A 84 5.68 16.39 -6.85
CA ARG A 84 4.89 16.46 -5.61
C ARG A 84 3.92 17.64 -5.56
N ALA A 85 4.31 18.77 -6.16
CA ALA A 85 3.48 19.97 -6.19
C ALA A 85 2.16 19.78 -6.98
N VAL A 86 2.15 18.86 -7.95
CA VAL A 86 0.96 18.57 -8.77
C VAL A 86 0.19 17.33 -8.32
N MET A 87 0.75 16.54 -7.42
CA MET A 87 0.04 15.38 -6.86
C MET A 87 -1.21 15.83 -6.10
N ARG A 88 -2.21 14.96 -6.12
CA ARG A 88 -3.45 15.16 -5.35
C ARG A 88 -3.74 13.91 -4.53
N PRO A 89 -4.16 14.06 -3.29
CA PRO A 89 -4.59 12.92 -2.48
C PRO A 89 -5.92 12.38 -3.00
N MET A 90 -6.12 11.10 -2.78
CA MET A 90 -7.37 10.40 -3.11
C MET A 90 -8.06 9.95 -1.83
N TYR A 91 -9.38 10.06 -1.83
CA TYR A 91 -10.19 9.49 -0.77
C TYR A 91 -10.48 8.01 -1.11
N ILE A 92 -10.00 7.13 -0.27
CA ILE A 92 -10.10 5.68 -0.48
C ILE A 92 -10.76 5.01 0.71
N TYR A 93 -11.36 3.87 0.48
CA TYR A 93 -12.03 3.07 1.51
C TYR A 93 -11.34 1.72 1.68
N SER A 94 -11.22 1.28 2.92
CA SER A 94 -10.73 -0.04 3.30
C SER A 94 -11.24 -0.40 4.69
N ASP A 95 -11.18 -1.68 5.04
CA ASP A 95 -11.33 -2.09 6.42
C ASP A 95 -10.15 -1.53 7.24
N ASN A 96 -10.45 -0.60 8.12
CA ASN A 96 -9.47 0.12 8.94
C ASN A 96 -9.50 -0.30 10.40
N THR A 97 -10.17 -1.39 10.72
CA THR A 97 -10.19 -1.99 12.07
C THR A 97 -9.25 -3.19 12.14
N GLY A 98 -9.25 -4.01 11.12
CA GLY A 98 -8.47 -5.25 11.10
C GLY A 98 -9.18 -6.40 11.80
N GLY A 99 -8.45 -7.49 12.00
CA GLY A 99 -8.99 -8.73 12.56
C GLY A 99 -9.60 -9.63 11.50
N THR A 100 -10.57 -10.45 11.91
CA THR A 100 -11.24 -11.43 11.04
C THR A 100 -12.73 -11.14 10.85
N SER A 101 -13.20 -10.01 11.33
CA SER A 101 -14.61 -9.65 11.20
C SER A 101 -14.92 -9.05 9.83
N ASN A 102 -16.06 -9.46 9.27
CA ASN A 102 -16.57 -8.94 8.02
C ASN A 102 -17.68 -7.88 8.27
N THR A 103 -17.37 -6.90 9.11
CA THR A 103 -18.34 -5.90 9.57
C THR A 103 -18.27 -4.66 8.68
N ALA A 104 -19.41 -4.24 8.14
CA ALA A 104 -19.49 -3.11 7.20
C ALA A 104 -18.99 -1.78 7.80
N SER A 105 -19.25 -1.52 9.08
CA SER A 105 -18.79 -0.29 9.76
C SER A 105 -17.27 -0.20 9.94
N TYR A 106 -16.53 -1.28 9.68
CA TYR A 106 -15.07 -1.28 9.69
C TYR A 106 -14.48 -0.67 8.42
N VAL A 107 -15.26 -0.63 7.34
CA VAL A 107 -14.85 0.00 6.09
C VAL A 107 -15.06 1.50 6.21
N THR A 108 -13.96 2.21 6.33
CA THR A 108 -13.91 3.66 6.50
C THR A 108 -13.00 4.32 5.49
N GLY A 109 -13.20 5.61 5.25
CA GLY A 109 -12.37 6.37 4.31
C GLY A 109 -11.08 6.87 4.93
N THR A 110 -10.05 7.00 4.10
CA THR A 110 -8.82 7.73 4.39
C THR A 110 -8.41 8.56 3.19
N LEU A 111 -7.79 9.72 3.43
CA LEU A 111 -7.21 10.54 2.39
C LEU A 111 -5.74 10.22 2.25
N ASP A 112 -5.31 9.82 1.05
CA ASP A 112 -3.98 9.27 0.79
C ASP A 112 -3.37 9.79 -0.51
N TYR A 113 -2.06 10.09 -0.51
CA TYR A 113 -1.34 10.40 -1.75
C TYR A 113 -0.87 9.16 -2.50
N LEU A 114 -0.49 8.11 -1.79
CA LEU A 114 0.10 6.91 -2.35
C LEU A 114 -0.59 5.66 -1.80
N PRO A 115 -1.88 5.44 -2.10
CA PRO A 115 -2.56 4.23 -1.65
C PRO A 115 -2.09 3.02 -2.44
N LEU A 116 -2.05 1.85 -1.79
CA LEU A 116 -2.06 0.58 -2.52
C LEU A 116 -3.46 0.33 -3.08
N LEU A 117 -3.55 -0.55 -4.06
CA LEU A 117 -4.83 -1.01 -4.59
C LEU A 117 -5.52 -1.94 -3.59
N ALA A 118 -6.84 -2.04 -3.66
CA ALA A 118 -7.64 -2.99 -2.92
C ALA A 118 -7.97 -4.22 -3.78
N GLU A 119 -8.35 -5.33 -3.13
CA GLU A 119 -8.73 -6.57 -3.83
C GLU A 119 -9.80 -6.31 -4.90
N PHE A 120 -10.88 -5.60 -4.55
CA PHE A 120 -11.95 -5.31 -5.50
C PHE A 120 -11.50 -4.42 -6.67
N GLU A 121 -10.61 -3.47 -6.42
CA GLU A 121 -10.07 -2.58 -7.46
C GLU A 121 -9.24 -3.33 -8.50
N VAL A 122 -8.63 -4.44 -8.10
CA VAL A 122 -7.83 -5.30 -8.99
C VAL A 122 -8.69 -6.36 -9.68
N PHE A 123 -9.56 -7.03 -8.94
CA PHE A 123 -10.25 -8.22 -9.44
C PHE A 123 -11.71 -7.97 -9.87
N GLY A 124 -12.33 -6.86 -9.47
CA GLY A 124 -13.76 -6.61 -9.69
C GLY A 124 -14.66 -7.52 -8.86
N THR A 125 -14.08 -8.35 -8.06
CA THR A 125 -14.72 -9.23 -7.08
C THR A 125 -13.87 -9.23 -5.82
N ARG A 126 -14.43 -9.68 -4.71
CA ARG A 126 -13.67 -9.87 -3.49
C ARG A 126 -13.82 -11.31 -2.99
N THR A 127 -12.73 -11.88 -2.53
CA THR A 127 -12.67 -13.24 -2.00
C THR A 127 -12.23 -13.24 -0.53
N LYS A 128 -11.31 -12.37 -0.18
CA LYS A 128 -10.67 -12.30 1.13
C LYS A 128 -10.98 -11.02 1.90
N ALA A 129 -11.11 -9.90 1.21
CA ALA A 129 -11.38 -8.60 1.81
C ALA A 129 -12.76 -8.52 2.49
N ASN A 130 -12.94 -7.51 3.32
CA ASN A 130 -14.24 -7.18 3.89
C ASN A 130 -15.27 -6.93 2.77
N SER A 131 -16.43 -7.60 2.86
CA SER A 131 -17.45 -7.55 1.80
C SER A 131 -17.98 -6.16 1.53
N ALA A 132 -17.98 -5.28 2.50
CA ALA A 132 -18.46 -3.92 2.34
C ALA A 132 -17.50 -3.03 1.54
N GLU A 133 -16.24 -3.42 1.36
CA GLU A 133 -15.29 -2.64 0.54
C GLU A 133 -15.81 -2.45 -0.90
N GLN A 134 -16.44 -3.47 -1.48
CA GLN A 134 -17.00 -3.39 -2.83
C GLN A 134 -18.06 -2.29 -3.01
N ASN A 135 -18.69 -1.82 -1.94
CA ASN A 135 -19.71 -0.77 -2.01
C ASN A 135 -19.09 0.62 -2.23
N TYR A 136 -17.81 0.75 -2.03
CA TYR A 136 -17.07 2.01 -2.08
C TYR A 136 -15.91 2.01 -3.09
N GLN A 137 -15.69 0.88 -3.74
CA GLN A 137 -14.57 0.68 -4.65
C GLN A 137 -15.09 0.36 -6.06
N THR A 138 -14.28 0.69 -7.05
CA THR A 138 -14.55 0.36 -8.46
C THR A 138 -13.32 -0.30 -9.04
N GLN A 139 -13.52 -1.38 -9.80
CA GLN A 139 -12.40 -2.02 -10.49
C GLN A 139 -11.74 -1.03 -11.45
N TYR A 140 -10.42 -0.92 -11.38
CA TYR A 140 -9.67 -0.07 -12.28
C TYR A 140 -9.83 -0.55 -13.73
N GLN A 141 -10.04 0.39 -14.65
CA GLN A 141 -10.29 0.09 -16.05
C GLN A 141 -9.19 -0.79 -16.66
N TYR A 142 -7.95 -0.54 -16.30
CA TYR A 142 -6.82 -1.36 -16.72
C TYR A 142 -7.05 -2.87 -16.46
N TYR A 143 -7.52 -3.24 -15.28
CA TYR A 143 -7.78 -4.65 -14.96
C TYR A 143 -9.11 -5.15 -15.52
N LYS A 144 -10.08 -4.27 -15.65
CA LYS A 144 -11.36 -4.58 -16.29
C LYS A 144 -11.20 -4.93 -17.76
N ASP A 145 -10.23 -4.30 -18.43
CA ASP A 145 -9.85 -4.58 -19.84
C ASP A 145 -9.06 -5.88 -19.99
N GLY A 146 -8.89 -6.66 -18.93
CA GLY A 146 -8.21 -7.96 -18.98
C GLY A 146 -6.68 -7.88 -18.90
N ASN A 147 -6.12 -6.73 -18.60
CA ASN A 147 -4.66 -6.59 -18.48
C ASN A 147 -4.10 -7.39 -17.30
N SER A 148 -2.84 -7.78 -17.45
CA SER A 148 -2.13 -8.64 -16.50
C SER A 148 -2.06 -8.05 -15.10
N LYS A 149 -2.36 -8.88 -14.11
CA LYS A 149 -2.16 -8.61 -12.68
C LYS A 149 -0.78 -9.04 -12.20
N VAL A 150 -0.06 -9.78 -13.03
CA VAL A 150 1.27 -10.29 -12.72
C VAL A 150 2.27 -9.15 -12.64
N LYS A 151 3.11 -9.18 -11.61
CA LYS A 151 4.24 -8.28 -11.42
C LYS A 151 5.55 -9.06 -11.40
N HIS A 152 6.60 -8.39 -11.79
CA HIS A 152 7.95 -8.97 -11.84
C HIS A 152 8.91 -8.14 -10.99
N ARG A 153 9.96 -8.78 -10.50
CA ARG A 153 11.05 -8.05 -9.85
C ARG A 153 11.77 -7.19 -10.88
N HIS A 154 12.21 -6.03 -10.46
CA HIS A 154 13.03 -5.18 -11.33
C HIS A 154 14.30 -5.88 -11.82
N SER A 155 14.92 -6.68 -10.95
CA SER A 155 16.16 -7.40 -11.27
C SER A 155 15.94 -8.69 -12.08
N SER A 156 14.71 -9.14 -12.27
CA SER A 156 14.40 -10.38 -13.00
C SER A 156 12.97 -10.35 -13.52
N THR A 157 12.84 -10.07 -14.81
CA THR A 157 11.55 -10.04 -15.49
C THR A 157 10.99 -11.44 -15.81
N SER A 158 11.77 -12.49 -15.58
CA SER A 158 11.34 -13.88 -15.75
C SER A 158 10.66 -14.47 -14.51
N SER A 159 10.80 -13.81 -13.36
CA SER A 159 10.23 -14.30 -12.10
C SER A 159 9.08 -13.41 -11.65
N THR A 160 7.91 -14.00 -11.51
CA THR A 160 6.75 -13.32 -10.94
C THR A 160 6.91 -13.14 -9.43
N VAL A 161 6.30 -12.12 -8.89
CA VAL A 161 6.30 -11.87 -7.45
C VAL A 161 4.92 -11.46 -6.96
N PRO A 162 4.51 -11.94 -5.79
CA PRO A 162 3.33 -11.40 -5.13
C PRO A 162 3.51 -9.92 -4.81
N TRP A 163 2.41 -9.19 -4.79
CA TRP A 163 2.41 -7.80 -4.39
C TRP A 163 1.23 -7.47 -3.49
N TRP A 164 1.44 -6.54 -2.56
CA TRP A 164 0.49 -6.22 -1.52
C TRP A 164 -0.68 -5.39 -2.02
N GLU A 165 -1.84 -5.69 -1.47
CA GLU A 165 -3.04 -4.85 -1.53
C GLU A 165 -3.30 -4.21 -0.16
N ARG A 166 -4.06 -3.11 -0.15
CA ARG A 166 -4.41 -2.45 1.12
C ARG A 166 -5.54 -3.14 1.88
N SER A 167 -6.32 -4.00 1.22
CA SER A 167 -7.38 -4.75 1.86
C SER A 167 -6.83 -5.75 2.87
N ILE A 168 -7.46 -5.85 4.02
CA ILE A 168 -7.15 -6.93 4.97
C ILE A 168 -7.82 -8.23 4.55
N ALA A 169 -7.18 -9.35 4.89
CA ALA A 169 -7.79 -10.66 4.72
C ALA A 169 -8.64 -11.02 5.95
N THR A 170 -9.96 -10.97 5.80
CA THR A 170 -10.88 -11.27 6.91
C THR A 170 -10.87 -12.72 7.38
N THR A 171 -10.09 -13.57 6.73
CA THR A 171 -9.88 -14.96 7.17
C THR A 171 -8.74 -15.13 8.16
N TYR A 172 -7.83 -14.16 8.26
CA TYR A 172 -6.64 -14.23 9.11
C TYR A 172 -6.30 -12.89 9.71
N ALA A 173 -6.30 -12.78 11.03
CA ALA A 173 -5.98 -11.54 11.76
C ALA A 173 -4.52 -11.06 11.58
N SER A 174 -3.69 -11.85 10.93
CA SER A 174 -2.29 -11.54 10.64
C SER A 174 -2.03 -11.03 9.21
N SER A 175 -3.06 -11.01 8.34
CA SER A 175 -2.80 -10.91 6.91
C SER A 175 -3.53 -9.74 6.24
N PHE A 176 -2.83 -9.13 5.30
CA PHE A 176 -3.39 -8.31 4.22
C PHE A 176 -3.54 -9.16 2.96
N CYS A 177 -4.37 -8.72 2.04
CA CYS A 177 -4.50 -9.36 0.75
C CYS A 177 -3.24 -9.16 -0.09
N MET A 178 -2.97 -10.13 -0.94
CA MET A 178 -1.91 -10.07 -1.94
C MET A 178 -2.41 -10.61 -3.27
N VAL A 179 -1.95 -10.01 -4.34
CA VAL A 179 -2.04 -10.62 -5.67
C VAL A 179 -0.92 -11.65 -5.78
N THR A 180 -1.29 -12.89 -6.00
CA THR A 180 -0.37 -13.98 -6.31
C THR A 180 -0.39 -14.28 -7.80
N SER A 181 0.73 -14.68 -8.36
CA SER A 181 0.85 -15.11 -9.76
C SER A 181 0.23 -16.49 -9.95
#